data_23abb0764a32a39e9422738a6c110667
#
_entry.id   23abb0764a32a39e9422738a6c110667
#
_cell.length_a   1.000
_cell.length_b   1.000
_cell.length_c   1.000
_cell.angle_alpha   90.00
_cell.angle_beta   90.00
_cell.angle_gamma   90.00
#
_symmetry.space_group_name_H-M   'P 1'
#
loop_
_entity.id
_entity.type
_entity.pdbx_description
1 polymer ?
#
loop_
_entity_poly.entity_id
_entity_poly.type
_entity_poly.pdbx_seq_one_letter_code
_entity_poly.pdbx_strand_id
1 'polypeptide(L)'
;STGIPVEVNTTAVTRALWNALAVREHLWHRRDFGKRLGVIRSFKPSEGIRRGIDNPDWGPPVADLYRTGPASVVHVKQPVEVLIEWLQRFDPHYLLTYPSVAAALFDALGPGSRTPALEELRLMSEPVDVEFERRLKDAWGVRVSDIYSCNENGKIAMRCREHDNLHVQSEGIFVEILNERGERCAPGESGQVVLTSLHNLATPLIRYQIGDYATVGEPCGCGRASLVIRKVLGRAKHLAMSPDGKRYYPSTLRKIRAVAPVGQSQWVQTALDAIELRVVLDRPLTEAETQQ
;
A
#
# COMPACT_ATOMS: atom_id res chain seq x y z
N SER A 1 8.75 -4.20 -10.85
CA SER A 1 8.38 -5.27 -11.78
C SER A 1 9.36 -6.42 -11.67
N THR A 2 8.87 -7.63 -11.86
CA THR A 2 9.62 -8.86 -11.55
C THR A 2 10.09 -9.59 -12.80
N GLY A 3 9.87 -9.06 -13.98
CA GLY A 3 10.16 -9.77 -15.22
C GLY A 3 9.70 -9.00 -16.45
N ILE A 4 9.34 -9.73 -17.49
CA ILE A 4 8.79 -9.17 -18.73
C ILE A 4 7.45 -8.49 -18.39
N PRO A 5 7.25 -7.21 -18.76
CA PRO A 5 5.98 -6.52 -18.53
C PRO A 5 4.84 -7.27 -19.25
N VAL A 6 3.73 -7.45 -18.53
CA VAL A 6 2.49 -7.96 -19.13
C VAL A 6 1.69 -6.79 -19.64
N GLU A 7 1.29 -6.84 -20.90
CA GLU A 7 0.38 -5.87 -21.49
C GLU A 7 -1.06 -6.32 -21.28
N VAL A 8 -1.86 -5.46 -20.66
CA VAL A 8 -3.26 -5.74 -20.36
C VAL A 8 -4.14 -4.67 -20.97
N ASN A 9 -4.98 -5.09 -21.91
CA ASN A 9 -6.01 -4.24 -22.48
C ASN A 9 -7.25 -4.24 -21.58
N THR A 10 -7.88 -3.10 -21.42
CA THR A 10 -9.08 -2.94 -20.59
C THR A 10 -10.28 -2.50 -21.40
N THR A 11 -11.47 -2.96 -21.02
CA THR A 11 -12.75 -2.56 -21.63
C THR A 11 -13.37 -1.37 -20.89
N ALA A 12 -14.42 -0.79 -21.45
CA ALA A 12 -15.23 0.22 -20.76
C ALA A 12 -15.88 -0.37 -19.49
N VAL A 13 -16.30 -1.64 -19.53
CA VAL A 13 -16.87 -2.36 -18.38
C VAL A 13 -15.82 -2.50 -17.26
N THR A 14 -14.59 -2.89 -17.63
CA THR A 14 -13.47 -2.96 -16.68
C THR A 14 -13.25 -1.62 -15.97
N ARG A 15 -13.20 -0.51 -16.73
CA ARG A 15 -13.02 0.83 -16.17
C ARG A 15 -14.19 1.26 -15.28
N ALA A 16 -15.43 0.96 -15.69
CA ALA A 16 -16.61 1.24 -14.88
C ALA A 16 -16.59 0.51 -13.53
N LEU A 17 -16.19 -0.77 -13.52
CA LEU A 17 -16.05 -1.54 -12.28
C LEU A 17 -14.94 -0.96 -11.40
N TRP A 18 -13.77 -0.62 -11.96
CA TRP A 18 -12.68 -0.01 -11.18
C TRP A 18 -13.09 1.33 -10.55
N ASN A 19 -13.89 2.12 -11.28
CA ASN A 19 -14.46 3.37 -10.77
C ASN A 19 -15.46 3.09 -9.64
N ALA A 20 -16.35 2.11 -9.82
CA ALA A 20 -17.30 1.72 -8.78
C ALA A 20 -16.58 1.23 -7.50
N LEU A 21 -15.52 0.44 -7.64
CA LEU A 21 -14.68 0.01 -6.53
C LEU A 21 -13.94 1.18 -5.85
N ALA A 22 -13.58 2.23 -6.60
CA ALA A 22 -12.99 3.43 -6.00
C ALA A 22 -14.00 4.18 -5.11
N VAL A 23 -15.23 4.33 -5.60
CA VAL A 23 -16.31 4.96 -4.83
C VAL A 23 -16.69 4.09 -3.62
N ARG A 24 -16.83 2.77 -3.81
CA ARG A 24 -17.12 1.80 -2.73
C ARG A 24 -16.12 1.92 -1.58
N GLU A 25 -14.83 2.06 -1.86
CA GLU A 25 -13.81 2.19 -0.83
C GLU A 25 -14.05 3.42 0.06
N HIS A 26 -14.41 4.54 -0.52
CA HIS A 26 -14.77 5.73 0.25
C HIS A 26 -16.03 5.51 1.10
N LEU A 27 -17.06 4.88 0.53
CA LEU A 27 -18.32 4.57 1.24
C LEU A 27 -18.09 3.58 2.39
N TRP A 28 -17.27 2.54 2.19
CA TRP A 28 -16.94 1.58 3.25
C TRP A 28 -16.26 2.23 4.44
N HIS A 29 -15.39 3.21 4.16
CA HIS A 29 -14.71 3.96 5.21
C HIS A 29 -15.55 5.13 5.75
N ARG A 30 -16.79 5.33 5.23
CA ARG A 30 -17.71 6.40 5.64
C ARG A 30 -17.01 7.76 5.62
N ARG A 31 -16.21 8.04 4.57
CA ARG A 31 -15.52 9.33 4.45
C ARG A 31 -16.53 10.42 4.12
N ASP A 32 -16.36 11.57 4.76
CA ASP A 32 -17.09 12.77 4.43
C ASP A 32 -16.54 13.36 3.12
N PHE A 33 -17.35 13.34 2.07
CA PHE A 33 -16.96 13.83 0.76
C PHE A 33 -16.74 15.35 0.74
N GLY A 34 -17.27 16.12 1.68
CA GLY A 34 -17.02 17.56 1.79
C GLY A 34 -15.62 17.95 2.27
N LYS A 35 -14.84 16.97 2.75
CA LYS A 35 -13.50 17.21 3.30
C LYS A 35 -12.41 17.24 2.22
N ARG A 36 -11.21 17.75 2.58
CA ARG A 36 -10.06 17.87 1.69
C ARG A 36 -9.35 16.52 1.49
N LEU A 37 -9.05 16.19 0.22
CA LEU A 37 -8.30 15.01 -0.17
C LEU A 37 -6.90 15.39 -0.68
N GLY A 38 -5.84 14.99 0.04
CA GLY A 38 -4.46 15.07 -0.41
C GLY A 38 -4.02 13.78 -1.09
N VAL A 39 -3.21 13.90 -2.16
CA VAL A 39 -2.68 12.75 -2.89
C VAL A 39 -1.19 12.97 -3.18
N ILE A 40 -0.34 12.09 -2.67
CA ILE A 40 1.07 12.00 -3.03
C ILE A 40 1.29 10.73 -3.81
N ARG A 41 1.52 10.83 -5.11
CA ARG A 41 1.73 9.67 -5.98
C ARG A 41 2.63 9.97 -7.17
N SER A 42 3.05 8.90 -7.87
CA SER A 42 3.69 9.04 -9.17
C SER A 42 2.65 9.28 -10.25
N PHE A 43 2.92 10.23 -11.13
CA PHE A 43 2.16 10.51 -12.35
C PHE A 43 3.10 11.09 -13.40
N LYS A 44 2.66 11.18 -14.67
CA LYS A 44 3.49 11.83 -15.70
C LYS A 44 3.61 13.32 -15.36
N PRO A 45 4.82 13.86 -15.21
CA PRO A 45 4.98 15.26 -14.86
C PRO A 45 4.46 16.16 -15.99
N SER A 46 3.59 17.10 -15.66
CA SER A 46 3.42 18.35 -16.39
C SER A 46 4.24 19.43 -15.68
N GLU A 47 4.71 20.43 -16.38
CA GLU A 47 5.55 21.50 -15.83
C GLU A 47 4.83 22.22 -14.66
N GLY A 48 5.56 22.56 -13.60
CA GLY A 48 5.05 23.38 -12.49
C GLY A 48 4.73 22.67 -11.16
N ILE A 49 5.08 21.39 -10.97
CA ILE A 49 4.54 20.50 -9.95
C ILE A 49 5.16 20.65 -8.53
N ARG A 50 6.08 21.57 -8.30
CA ARG A 50 6.68 21.75 -6.95
C ARG A 50 5.65 22.08 -5.87
N ARG A 51 4.58 22.81 -6.20
CA ARG A 51 3.54 23.24 -5.26
C ARG A 51 2.33 22.32 -5.19
N GLY A 52 2.28 21.25 -6.00
CA GLY A 52 1.10 20.43 -6.20
C GLY A 52 0.09 21.08 -7.17
N ILE A 53 -0.93 20.31 -7.55
CA ILE A 53 -2.04 20.72 -8.40
C ILE A 53 -3.29 20.72 -7.52
N ASP A 54 -3.84 21.91 -7.27
CA ASP A 54 -5.06 22.05 -6.50
C ASP A 54 -6.28 21.95 -7.43
N ASN A 55 -7.28 21.18 -7.02
CA ASN A 55 -8.52 20.94 -7.74
C ASN A 55 -9.71 21.32 -6.87
N PRO A 56 -10.82 21.83 -7.46
CA PRO A 56 -12.00 22.24 -6.69
C PRO A 56 -12.74 21.07 -6.06
N ASP A 57 -12.51 19.85 -6.56
CA ASP A 57 -13.16 18.60 -6.14
C ASP A 57 -12.19 17.42 -6.18
N TRP A 58 -12.65 16.22 -5.74
CA TRP A 58 -11.84 15.01 -5.71
C TRP A 58 -11.59 14.36 -7.09
N GLY A 59 -12.23 14.91 -8.13
CA GLY A 59 -12.19 14.37 -9.48
C GLY A 59 -12.99 13.07 -9.66
N PRO A 60 -13.05 12.59 -10.91
CA PRO A 60 -13.67 11.30 -11.22
C PRO A 60 -12.95 10.13 -10.50
N PRO A 61 -13.68 9.07 -10.14
CA PRO A 61 -15.13 8.87 -10.35
C PRO A 61 -16.02 9.41 -9.22
N VAL A 62 -15.44 9.95 -8.15
CA VAL A 62 -16.20 10.35 -6.96
C VAL A 62 -16.99 11.62 -7.22
N ALA A 63 -16.36 12.62 -7.86
CA ALA A 63 -17.00 13.88 -8.18
C ALA A 63 -18.10 13.76 -9.25
N ASP A 64 -18.11 12.67 -10.02
CA ASP A 64 -19.19 12.37 -10.98
C ASP A 64 -20.51 11.99 -10.28
N LEU A 65 -20.43 11.50 -9.03
CA LEU A 65 -21.57 10.96 -8.28
C LEU A 65 -21.91 11.79 -7.03
N TYR A 66 -20.95 12.50 -6.48
CA TYR A 66 -21.07 13.21 -5.21
C TYR A 66 -20.44 14.59 -5.31
N ARG A 67 -21.06 15.57 -4.64
CA ARG A 67 -20.40 16.86 -4.42
C ARG A 67 -19.26 16.64 -3.40
N THR A 68 -18.03 16.99 -3.80
CA THR A 68 -16.85 16.80 -2.95
C THR A 68 -16.18 18.12 -2.60
N GLY A 69 -15.40 18.10 -1.54
CA GLY A 69 -14.48 19.17 -1.18
C GLY A 69 -13.26 19.20 -2.11
N PRO A 70 -12.34 20.15 -1.90
CA PRO A 70 -11.16 20.30 -2.74
C PRO A 70 -10.18 19.12 -2.59
N ALA A 71 -9.42 18.90 -3.66
CA ALA A 71 -8.30 17.97 -3.64
C ALA A 71 -7.00 18.65 -4.07
N SER A 72 -5.86 18.12 -3.62
CA SER A 72 -4.55 18.54 -4.09
C SER A 72 -3.67 17.33 -4.34
N VAL A 73 -2.93 17.33 -5.46
CA VAL A 73 -2.08 16.23 -5.88
C VAL A 73 -0.65 16.73 -6.02
N VAL A 74 0.31 16.05 -5.41
CA VAL A 74 1.74 16.35 -5.55
C VAL A 74 2.51 15.11 -5.97
N HIS A 75 3.59 15.32 -6.72
CA HIS A 75 4.40 14.21 -7.24
C HIS A 75 5.33 13.65 -6.16
N VAL A 76 5.37 12.32 -6.01
CA VAL A 76 6.14 11.60 -4.98
C VAL A 76 7.66 11.84 -5.01
N LYS A 77 8.21 12.23 -6.17
CA LYS A 77 9.66 12.50 -6.31
C LYS A 77 10.09 13.87 -5.78
N GLN A 78 9.19 14.65 -5.18
CA GLN A 78 9.60 15.88 -4.51
C GLN A 78 10.43 15.55 -3.26
N PRO A 79 11.38 16.42 -2.87
CA PRO A 79 12.04 16.32 -1.57
C PRO A 79 11.03 16.30 -0.42
N VAL A 80 11.37 15.64 0.68
CA VAL A 80 10.44 15.46 1.82
C VAL A 80 10.02 16.81 2.41
N GLU A 81 10.91 17.79 2.41
CA GLU A 81 10.64 19.15 2.88
C GLU A 81 9.55 19.84 2.05
N VAL A 82 9.59 19.67 0.73
CA VAL A 82 8.57 20.19 -0.19
C VAL A 82 7.23 19.49 0.01
N LEU A 83 7.25 18.17 0.27
CA LEU A 83 6.03 17.42 0.61
C LEU A 83 5.42 17.89 1.93
N ILE A 84 6.27 18.22 2.92
CA ILE A 84 5.82 18.76 4.22
C ILE A 84 5.21 20.14 4.05
N GLU A 85 5.88 21.06 3.33
CA GLU A 85 5.34 22.39 3.04
C GLU A 85 3.98 22.31 2.33
N TRP A 86 3.85 21.42 1.34
CA TRP A 86 2.59 21.17 0.65
C TRP A 86 1.54 20.61 1.60
N LEU A 87 1.89 19.63 2.43
CA LEU A 87 0.99 18.99 3.39
C LEU A 87 0.47 20.01 4.42
N GLN A 88 1.35 20.87 4.95
CA GLN A 88 0.99 21.92 5.90
C GLN A 88 0.10 23.01 5.26
N ARG A 89 0.41 23.42 4.02
CA ARG A 89 -0.36 24.41 3.28
C ARG A 89 -1.77 23.92 2.96
N PHE A 90 -1.90 22.69 2.45
CA PHE A 90 -3.18 22.16 2.02
C PHE A 90 -3.99 21.58 3.17
N ASP A 91 -3.35 21.06 4.19
CA ASP A 91 -3.91 20.48 5.42
C ASP A 91 -5.07 19.48 5.12
N PRO A 92 -4.79 18.35 4.43
CA PRO A 92 -5.82 17.41 4.03
C PRO A 92 -6.40 16.64 5.21
N HIS A 93 -7.68 16.26 5.13
CA HIS A 93 -8.30 15.34 6.09
C HIS A 93 -7.96 13.88 5.74
N TYR A 94 -7.84 13.59 4.47
CA TYR A 94 -7.49 12.26 3.95
C TYR A 94 -6.26 12.39 3.07
N LEU A 95 -5.22 11.60 3.35
CA LEU A 95 -3.99 11.60 2.56
C LEU A 95 -3.78 10.22 1.92
N LEU A 96 -3.87 10.14 0.59
CA LEU A 96 -3.51 8.97 -0.18
C LEU A 96 -2.01 9.01 -0.51
N THR A 97 -1.27 8.00 -0.09
CA THR A 97 0.18 7.92 -0.36
C THR A 97 0.72 6.49 -0.26
N TYR A 98 2.04 6.33 -0.44
CA TYR A 98 2.75 5.09 -0.24
C TYR A 98 3.20 4.95 1.22
N PRO A 99 3.27 3.72 1.78
CA PRO A 99 3.80 3.47 3.11
C PRO A 99 5.20 4.07 3.34
N SER A 100 6.11 3.94 2.37
CA SER A 100 7.46 4.51 2.44
C SER A 100 7.45 6.04 2.55
N VAL A 101 6.57 6.72 1.81
CA VAL A 101 6.41 8.18 1.86
C VAL A 101 5.79 8.63 3.18
N ALA A 102 4.74 7.93 3.63
CA ALA A 102 4.14 8.20 4.95
C ALA A 102 5.17 8.06 6.07
N ALA A 103 6.08 7.09 5.94
CA ALA A 103 7.19 6.91 6.86
C ALA A 103 8.18 8.06 6.85
N ALA A 104 8.59 8.51 5.67
CA ALA A 104 9.51 9.65 5.54
C ALA A 104 8.90 10.94 6.11
N LEU A 105 7.60 11.18 5.84
CA LEU A 105 6.88 12.32 6.42
C LEU A 105 6.79 12.22 7.95
N PHE A 106 6.50 11.02 8.49
CA PHE A 106 6.42 10.81 9.93
C PHE A 106 7.77 11.02 10.63
N ASP A 107 8.85 10.49 10.04
CA ASP A 107 10.19 10.63 10.61
C ASP A 107 10.69 12.08 10.54
N ALA A 108 10.35 12.84 9.49
CA ALA A 108 10.74 14.24 9.33
C ALA A 108 9.90 15.21 10.18
N LEU A 109 8.59 14.97 10.30
CA LEU A 109 7.70 15.82 11.14
C LEU A 109 7.81 15.51 12.62
N GLY A 110 8.09 14.25 12.97
CA GLY A 110 8.07 13.77 14.35
C GLY A 110 6.67 13.44 14.90
N PRO A 111 6.63 12.75 16.05
CA PRO A 111 5.38 12.19 16.57
C PRO A 111 4.31 13.21 16.97
N GLY A 112 4.70 14.45 17.32
CA GLY A 112 3.77 15.51 17.77
C GLY A 112 3.31 16.47 16.68
N SER A 113 3.73 16.31 15.43
CA SER A 113 3.65 17.36 14.39
C SER A 113 2.85 16.97 13.16
N ARG A 114 1.73 16.25 13.32
CA ARG A 114 0.80 16.05 12.20
C ARG A 114 0.10 17.36 11.80
N THR A 115 -0.40 17.45 10.56
CA THR A 115 -1.29 18.56 10.19
C THR A 115 -2.62 18.46 10.93
N PRO A 116 -3.20 19.59 11.36
CA PRO A 116 -4.36 19.59 12.26
C PRO A 116 -5.58 18.84 11.75
N ALA A 117 -5.87 18.91 10.44
CA ALA A 117 -7.05 18.30 9.87
C ALA A 117 -6.89 16.81 9.55
N LEU A 118 -5.68 16.25 9.55
CA LEU A 118 -5.44 14.88 9.10
C LEU A 118 -6.14 13.84 9.99
N GLU A 119 -7.07 13.08 9.40
CA GLU A 119 -7.88 12.05 10.05
C GLU A 119 -7.50 10.64 9.59
N GLU A 120 -7.03 10.51 8.33
CA GLU A 120 -6.76 9.19 7.76
C GLU A 120 -5.62 9.23 6.75
N LEU A 121 -4.71 8.25 6.91
CA LEU A 121 -3.73 7.86 5.90
C LEU A 121 -4.27 6.68 5.10
N ARG A 122 -4.41 6.89 3.79
CA ARG A 122 -4.79 5.87 2.82
C ARG A 122 -3.54 5.36 2.13
N LEU A 123 -3.14 4.14 2.44
CA LEU A 123 -1.89 3.56 1.95
C LEU A 123 -2.15 2.66 0.75
N MET A 124 -1.19 2.64 -0.19
CA MET A 124 -1.31 1.82 -1.40
C MET A 124 0.05 1.35 -1.92
N SER A 125 0.01 0.29 -2.74
CA SER A 125 1.12 -0.19 -3.60
C SER A 125 2.34 -0.78 -2.91
N GLU A 126 2.43 -0.70 -1.60
CA GLU A 126 3.51 -1.28 -0.79
C GLU A 126 2.92 -2.00 0.42
N PRO A 127 3.55 -3.05 0.96
CA PRO A 127 3.12 -3.66 2.20
C PRO A 127 3.16 -2.68 3.37
N VAL A 128 2.13 -2.69 4.19
CA VAL A 128 2.08 -1.87 5.41
C VAL A 128 2.76 -2.62 6.54
N ASP A 129 3.73 -1.98 7.17
CA ASP A 129 4.37 -2.48 8.37
C ASP A 129 3.47 -2.23 9.59
N VAL A 130 3.14 -3.31 10.32
CA VAL A 130 2.20 -3.28 11.46
C VAL A 130 2.70 -2.38 12.58
N GLU A 131 4.00 -2.39 12.86
CA GLU A 131 4.59 -1.55 13.90
C GLU A 131 4.55 -0.06 13.50
N PHE A 132 4.78 0.22 12.22
CA PHE A 132 4.63 1.57 11.71
C PHE A 132 3.20 2.07 11.80
N GLU A 133 2.24 1.24 11.44
CA GLU A 133 0.83 1.58 11.56
C GLU A 133 0.46 1.88 13.02
N ARG A 134 0.93 1.06 13.96
CA ARG A 134 0.73 1.29 15.39
C ARG A 134 1.32 2.64 15.82
N ARG A 135 2.56 2.94 15.42
CA ARG A 135 3.20 4.24 15.72
C ARG A 135 2.43 5.43 15.15
N LEU A 136 1.88 5.32 13.94
CA LEU A 136 1.05 6.36 13.33
C LEU A 136 -0.24 6.59 14.14
N LYS A 137 -0.91 5.51 14.53
CA LYS A 137 -2.12 5.58 15.37
C LYS A 137 -1.83 6.21 16.72
N ASP A 138 -0.77 5.76 17.39
CA ASP A 138 -0.41 6.22 18.75
C ASP A 138 0.05 7.68 18.75
N ALA A 139 0.88 8.09 17.79
CA ALA A 139 1.51 9.41 17.80
C ALA A 139 0.66 10.48 17.08
N TRP A 140 -0.01 10.14 15.98
CA TRP A 140 -0.80 11.09 15.21
C TRP A 140 -2.32 10.95 15.41
N GLY A 141 -2.79 9.87 16.05
CA GLY A 141 -4.22 9.61 16.25
C GLY A 141 -5.00 9.42 14.97
N VAL A 142 -4.34 9.11 13.85
CA VAL A 142 -4.96 8.96 12.53
C VAL A 142 -5.36 7.52 12.26
N ARG A 143 -6.42 7.34 11.49
CA ARG A 143 -6.76 6.02 10.95
C ARG A 143 -5.80 5.68 9.81
N VAL A 144 -5.54 4.39 9.64
CA VAL A 144 -4.81 3.86 8.50
C VAL A 144 -5.72 2.92 7.73
N SER A 145 -5.87 3.16 6.44
CA SER A 145 -6.51 2.23 5.51
C SER A 145 -5.52 1.79 4.44
N ASP A 146 -5.73 0.61 3.91
CA ASP A 146 -4.85 -0.02 2.94
C ASP A 146 -5.65 -0.58 1.76
N ILE A 147 -5.08 -0.46 0.57
CA ILE A 147 -5.67 -0.95 -0.68
C ILE A 147 -4.67 -1.89 -1.34
N TYR A 148 -5.03 -3.16 -1.42
CA TYR A 148 -4.29 -4.13 -2.20
C TYR A 148 -4.78 -4.10 -3.65
N SER A 149 -3.88 -3.79 -4.58
CA SER A 149 -4.19 -3.63 -6.00
C SER A 149 -3.03 -4.03 -6.88
N CYS A 150 -3.30 -4.38 -8.13
CA CYS A 150 -2.29 -4.54 -9.17
C CYS A 150 -2.70 -3.75 -10.43
N ASN A 151 -1.73 -3.47 -11.29
CA ASN A 151 -2.00 -2.73 -12.53
C ASN A 151 -2.87 -3.54 -13.51
N GLU A 152 -2.74 -4.86 -13.46
CA GLU A 152 -3.37 -5.79 -14.38
C GLU A 152 -4.88 -5.94 -14.15
N ASN A 153 -5.33 -5.80 -12.88
CA ASN A 153 -6.75 -6.03 -12.54
C ASN A 153 -7.38 -4.93 -11.66
N GLY A 154 -6.64 -3.89 -11.29
CA GLY A 154 -7.12 -2.85 -10.39
C GLY A 154 -7.15 -3.30 -8.92
N LYS A 155 -8.23 -2.96 -8.20
CA LYS A 155 -8.37 -3.26 -6.77
C LYS A 155 -8.69 -4.73 -6.53
N ILE A 156 -7.83 -5.41 -5.80
CA ILE A 156 -7.98 -6.82 -5.40
C ILE A 156 -8.73 -6.91 -4.07
N ALA A 157 -8.25 -6.17 -3.07
CA ALA A 157 -8.87 -6.18 -1.75
C ALA A 157 -8.76 -4.79 -1.09
N MET A 158 -9.66 -4.51 -0.18
CA MET A 158 -9.73 -3.26 0.57
C MET A 158 -9.82 -3.53 2.05
N ARG A 159 -9.15 -2.70 2.85
CA ARG A 159 -9.16 -2.82 4.29
C ARG A 159 -10.55 -2.66 4.86
N CYS A 160 -10.87 -3.49 5.82
CA CYS A 160 -12.07 -3.34 6.63
C CYS A 160 -11.97 -2.06 7.47
N ARG A 161 -13.08 -1.35 7.62
CA ARG A 161 -13.12 -0.18 8.52
C ARG A 161 -13.01 -0.57 9.99
N GLU A 162 -13.51 -1.75 10.35
CA GLU A 162 -13.74 -2.19 11.73
C GLU A 162 -12.65 -3.13 12.25
N HIS A 163 -11.96 -3.84 11.35
CA HIS A 163 -10.93 -4.83 11.67
C HIS A 163 -9.71 -4.71 10.77
N ASP A 164 -8.59 -5.24 11.19
CA ASP A 164 -7.33 -5.22 10.43
C ASP A 164 -7.27 -6.33 9.35
N ASN A 165 -8.35 -6.45 8.58
CA ASN A 165 -8.50 -7.43 7.50
C ASN A 165 -8.70 -6.74 6.16
N LEU A 166 -8.25 -7.36 5.08
CA LEU A 166 -8.53 -6.94 3.70
C LEU A 166 -9.62 -7.83 3.12
N HIS A 167 -10.69 -7.24 2.61
CA HIS A 167 -11.78 -7.92 1.95
C HIS A 167 -11.57 -7.96 0.44
N VAL A 168 -11.50 -9.15 -0.15
CA VAL A 168 -11.42 -9.34 -1.60
C VAL A 168 -12.69 -8.81 -2.26
N GLN A 169 -12.54 -8.13 -3.40
CA GLN A 169 -13.62 -7.58 -4.19
C GLN A 169 -14.16 -8.64 -5.15
N SER A 170 -14.82 -9.66 -4.59
CA SER A 170 -15.17 -10.92 -5.25
C SER A 170 -16.15 -10.77 -6.43
N GLU A 171 -16.81 -9.63 -6.57
CA GLU A 171 -17.65 -9.34 -7.75
C GLU A 171 -16.82 -9.08 -9.00
N GLY A 172 -15.58 -8.61 -8.84
CA GLY A 172 -14.69 -8.26 -9.95
C GLY A 172 -13.54 -9.22 -10.15
N ILE A 173 -13.21 -10.00 -9.13
CA ILE A 173 -12.01 -10.85 -9.15
C ILE A 173 -12.21 -12.08 -8.27
N PHE A 174 -11.79 -13.22 -8.80
CA PHE A 174 -11.67 -14.44 -8.02
C PHE A 174 -10.21 -14.59 -7.58
N VAL A 175 -9.98 -14.71 -6.28
CA VAL A 175 -8.64 -14.82 -5.69
C VAL A 175 -8.49 -16.19 -5.03
N GLU A 176 -7.40 -16.86 -5.35
CA GLU A 176 -6.92 -18.05 -4.69
C GLU A 176 -5.58 -17.74 -4.00
N ILE A 177 -5.39 -18.23 -2.78
CA ILE A 177 -4.09 -18.20 -2.10
C ILE A 177 -3.66 -19.65 -2.01
N LEU A 178 -2.58 -19.99 -2.74
CA LEU A 178 -2.15 -21.37 -2.96
C LEU A 178 -0.80 -21.66 -2.30
N ASN A 179 -0.72 -22.79 -1.63
CA ASN A 179 0.54 -23.33 -1.10
C ASN A 179 1.45 -23.84 -2.25
N GLU A 180 2.63 -24.33 -1.93
CA GLU A 180 3.60 -24.84 -2.92
C GLU A 180 3.13 -26.09 -3.68
N ARG A 181 2.12 -26.80 -3.17
CA ARG A 181 1.47 -27.94 -3.82
C ARG A 181 0.33 -27.51 -4.75
N GLY A 182 0.02 -26.22 -4.83
CA GLY A 182 -1.09 -25.69 -5.61
C GLY A 182 -2.46 -25.89 -4.96
N GLU A 183 -2.49 -26.23 -3.67
CA GLU A 183 -3.71 -26.38 -2.86
C GLU A 183 -4.07 -25.05 -2.21
N ARG A 184 -5.36 -24.84 -1.94
CA ARG A 184 -5.83 -23.62 -1.25
C ARG A 184 -5.36 -23.61 0.20
N CYS A 185 -4.78 -22.49 0.59
CA CYS A 185 -4.40 -22.22 1.97
C CYS A 185 -5.63 -22.09 2.87
N ALA A 186 -5.56 -22.66 4.06
CA ALA A 186 -6.51 -22.46 5.14
C ALA A 186 -6.27 -21.09 5.84
N PRO A 187 -7.22 -20.58 6.66
CA PRO A 187 -6.99 -19.42 7.51
C PRO A 187 -5.72 -19.56 8.35
N GLY A 188 -4.91 -18.50 8.38
CA GLY A 188 -3.60 -18.47 9.04
C GLY A 188 -2.43 -18.95 8.16
N GLU A 189 -2.70 -19.66 7.08
CA GLU A 189 -1.66 -20.10 6.15
C GLU A 189 -1.33 -19.02 5.12
N SER A 190 -0.10 -19.04 4.63
CA SER A 190 0.40 -18.11 3.61
C SER A 190 0.73 -18.84 2.33
N GLY A 191 0.38 -18.22 1.21
CA GLY A 191 0.63 -18.79 -0.10
C GLY A 191 0.73 -17.73 -1.19
N GLN A 192 0.94 -18.21 -2.40
CA GLN A 192 1.00 -17.40 -3.60
C GLN A 192 -0.38 -16.90 -3.99
N VAL A 193 -0.48 -15.62 -4.31
CA VAL A 193 -1.72 -15.00 -4.78
C VAL A 193 -1.90 -15.28 -6.26
N VAL A 194 -2.99 -15.95 -6.58
CA VAL A 194 -3.44 -16.28 -7.94
C VAL A 194 -4.80 -15.63 -8.15
N LEU A 195 -4.98 -14.97 -9.27
CA LEU A 195 -6.22 -14.25 -9.54
C LEU A 195 -6.80 -14.58 -10.93
N THR A 196 -8.14 -14.54 -10.97
CA THR A 196 -8.91 -14.64 -12.22
C THR A 196 -9.78 -13.41 -12.34
N SER A 197 -9.60 -12.66 -13.44
CA SER A 197 -10.45 -11.50 -13.74
C SER A 197 -11.84 -11.97 -14.18
N LEU A 198 -12.90 -11.43 -13.58
CA LEU A 198 -14.27 -11.83 -13.89
C LEU A 198 -14.96 -10.92 -14.92
N HIS A 199 -14.31 -9.83 -15.31
CA HIS A 199 -14.94 -8.80 -16.15
C HIS A 199 -14.06 -8.27 -17.29
N ASN A 200 -12.76 -8.58 -17.31
CA ASN A 200 -11.86 -8.09 -18.36
C ASN A 200 -11.73 -9.13 -19.48
N LEU A 201 -12.64 -9.09 -20.44
CA LEU A 201 -12.65 -9.99 -21.58
C LEU A 201 -11.67 -9.59 -22.69
N ALA A 202 -11.11 -8.36 -22.64
CA ALA A 202 -10.11 -7.92 -23.62
C ALA A 202 -8.73 -8.56 -23.36
N THR A 203 -8.41 -8.84 -22.10
CA THR A 203 -7.26 -9.64 -21.68
C THR A 203 -7.70 -10.50 -20.50
N PRO A 204 -8.27 -11.68 -20.76
CA PRO A 204 -8.78 -12.54 -19.69
C PRO A 204 -7.61 -13.17 -18.93
N LEU A 205 -7.34 -12.64 -17.75
CA LEU A 205 -6.38 -13.24 -16.81
C LEU A 205 -7.08 -14.37 -16.06
N ILE A 206 -6.71 -15.61 -16.36
CA ILE A 206 -7.27 -16.81 -15.72
C ILE A 206 -6.15 -17.49 -14.95
N ARG A 207 -6.34 -17.65 -13.63
CA ARG A 207 -5.36 -18.21 -12.68
C ARG A 207 -3.96 -17.57 -12.84
N TYR A 208 -3.95 -16.25 -12.99
CA TYR A 208 -2.74 -15.48 -13.18
C TYR A 208 -1.99 -15.29 -11.85
N GLN A 209 -0.74 -15.69 -11.83
CA GLN A 209 0.16 -15.53 -10.68
C GLN A 209 0.78 -14.13 -10.73
N ILE A 210 0.33 -13.23 -9.88
CA ILE A 210 0.84 -11.85 -9.85
C ILE A 210 2.22 -11.72 -9.18
N GLY A 211 2.70 -12.82 -8.58
CA GLY A 211 4.00 -12.89 -7.90
C GLY A 211 3.99 -12.34 -6.47
N ASP A 212 2.82 -12.14 -5.88
CA ASP A 212 2.65 -11.75 -4.49
C ASP A 212 2.34 -12.97 -3.60
N TYR A 213 2.67 -12.86 -2.32
CA TYR A 213 2.28 -13.77 -1.26
C TYR A 213 1.37 -13.08 -0.26
N ALA A 214 0.39 -13.81 0.24
CA ALA A 214 -0.54 -13.32 1.24
C ALA A 214 -0.92 -14.41 2.24
N THR A 215 -1.35 -14.00 3.43
CA THR A 215 -1.90 -14.88 4.46
C THR A 215 -3.42 -14.83 4.41
N VAL A 216 -4.07 -15.98 4.37
CA VAL A 216 -5.53 -16.10 4.47
C VAL A 216 -5.99 -15.69 5.87
N GLY A 217 -7.04 -14.88 5.96
CA GLY A 217 -7.66 -14.49 7.22
C GLY A 217 -8.88 -15.34 7.57
N GLU A 218 -9.24 -15.33 8.84
CA GLU A 218 -10.52 -15.84 9.31
C GLU A 218 -11.67 -14.95 8.78
N PRO A 219 -12.90 -15.49 8.70
CA PRO A 219 -14.08 -14.69 8.38
C PRO A 219 -14.16 -13.44 9.27
N CYS A 220 -14.42 -12.29 8.67
CA CYS A 220 -14.43 -11.03 9.39
C CYS A 220 -15.76 -10.81 10.11
N GLY A 221 -15.72 -10.41 11.38
CA GLY A 221 -16.90 -10.10 12.19
C GLY A 221 -17.74 -8.91 11.69
N CYS A 222 -17.29 -8.17 10.66
CA CYS A 222 -18.04 -7.06 10.08
C CYS A 222 -19.26 -7.47 9.21
N GLY A 223 -19.51 -8.78 9.05
CA GLY A 223 -20.62 -9.33 8.27
C GLY A 223 -20.41 -9.43 6.76
N ARG A 224 -19.24 -9.02 6.22
CA ARG A 224 -18.91 -9.24 4.81
C ARG A 224 -18.43 -10.66 4.58
N ALA A 225 -19.05 -11.36 3.64
CA ALA A 225 -18.79 -12.78 3.35
C ALA A 225 -17.65 -13.01 2.33
N SER A 226 -16.99 -11.96 1.83
CA SER A 226 -15.90 -12.11 0.87
C SER A 226 -14.65 -12.72 1.52
N LEU A 227 -13.82 -13.38 0.69
CA LEU A 227 -12.53 -13.89 1.14
C LEU A 227 -11.74 -12.80 1.89
N VAL A 228 -11.17 -13.19 3.02
CA VAL A 228 -10.37 -12.31 3.87
C VAL A 228 -8.89 -12.58 3.64
N ILE A 229 -8.14 -11.53 3.35
CA ILE A 229 -6.69 -11.53 3.39
C ILE A 229 -6.30 -10.85 4.71
N ARG A 230 -5.60 -11.60 5.58
CA ARG A 230 -5.10 -11.05 6.84
C ARG A 230 -3.91 -10.11 6.61
N LYS A 231 -3.01 -10.50 5.71
CA LYS A 231 -1.80 -9.73 5.43
C LYS A 231 -1.30 -10.03 4.02
N VAL A 232 -0.92 -8.99 3.30
CA VAL A 232 -0.11 -9.10 2.08
C VAL A 232 1.34 -9.06 2.48
N LEU A 233 2.09 -10.14 2.16
CA LEU A 233 3.50 -10.28 2.51
C LEU A 233 4.42 -9.58 1.51
N GLY A 234 3.90 -9.24 0.32
CA GLY A 234 4.65 -8.62 -0.76
C GLY A 234 5.12 -9.61 -1.82
N ARG A 235 6.07 -9.19 -2.64
CA ARG A 235 6.57 -9.97 -3.79
C ARG A 235 7.34 -11.21 -3.33
N ALA A 236 7.08 -12.35 -3.96
CA ALA A 236 7.77 -13.62 -3.72
C ALA A 236 9.30 -13.49 -3.67
N LYS A 237 9.86 -12.71 -4.61
CA LYS A 237 11.32 -12.45 -4.69
C LYS A 237 11.90 -11.62 -3.55
N HIS A 238 11.05 -10.98 -2.75
CA HIS A 238 11.47 -10.18 -1.58
C HIS A 238 11.23 -10.92 -0.27
N LEU A 239 10.73 -12.16 -0.33
CA LEU A 239 10.55 -12.99 0.84
C LEU A 239 11.83 -13.78 1.11
N ALA A 240 12.25 -13.81 2.35
CA ALA A 240 13.23 -14.77 2.83
C ALA A 240 12.53 -16.07 3.22
N MET A 241 13.23 -17.17 3.14
CA MET A 241 12.75 -18.50 3.54
C MET A 241 13.58 -18.99 4.71
N SER A 242 12.92 -19.35 5.82
CA SER A 242 13.58 -19.97 6.96
C SER A 242 13.87 -21.45 6.70
N PRO A 243 14.78 -22.10 7.47
CA PRO A 243 15.11 -23.51 7.28
C PRO A 243 13.92 -24.47 7.40
N ASP A 244 12.85 -24.08 8.12
CA ASP A 244 11.58 -24.82 8.24
C ASP A 244 10.62 -24.57 7.05
N GLY A 245 11.08 -23.87 6.00
CA GLY A 245 10.32 -23.60 4.78
C GLY A 245 9.32 -22.45 4.87
N LYS A 246 9.24 -21.75 6.00
CA LYS A 246 8.36 -20.59 6.12
C LYS A 246 8.92 -19.37 5.40
N ARG A 247 8.05 -18.64 4.71
CA ARG A 247 8.39 -17.40 4.04
C ARG A 247 8.01 -16.20 4.89
N TYR A 248 8.89 -15.20 4.96
CA TYR A 248 8.68 -13.97 5.70
C TYR A 248 9.25 -12.76 4.95
N TYR A 249 8.67 -11.61 5.18
CA TYR A 249 9.20 -10.35 4.67
C TYR A 249 10.17 -9.75 5.68
N PRO A 250 11.45 -9.54 5.33
CA PRO A 250 12.42 -8.94 6.25
C PRO A 250 12.09 -7.46 6.48
N SER A 251 11.32 -7.15 7.52
CA SER A 251 10.86 -5.77 7.84
C SER A 251 11.91 -4.93 8.59
N THR A 252 13.14 -5.39 8.67
CA THR A 252 14.19 -4.88 9.56
C THR A 252 14.83 -3.56 9.13
N LEU A 253 14.58 -3.08 7.89
CA LEU A 253 15.18 -1.85 7.34
C LEU A 253 15.02 -0.63 8.23
N ARG A 254 13.88 -0.48 8.89
CA ARG A 254 13.62 0.62 9.81
C ARG A 254 14.46 0.53 11.08
N LYS A 255 14.64 -0.67 11.60
CA LYS A 255 15.46 -0.89 12.80
C LYS A 255 16.92 -0.53 12.52
N ILE A 256 17.42 -0.86 11.33
CA ILE A 256 18.79 -0.53 10.92
C ILE A 256 18.99 0.98 10.77
N ARG A 257 18.01 1.69 10.19
CA ARG A 257 18.06 3.16 10.11
C ARG A 257 17.98 3.85 11.46
N ALA A 258 17.46 3.20 12.47
CA ALA A 258 17.44 3.73 13.83
C ALA A 258 18.82 3.68 14.53
N VAL A 259 19.72 2.80 14.04
CA VAL A 259 21.04 2.58 14.66
C VAL A 259 22.21 2.98 13.75
N ALA A 260 21.97 3.18 12.45
CA ALA A 260 23.02 3.58 11.50
C ALA A 260 22.46 4.46 10.37
N PRO A 261 23.28 5.35 9.76
CA PRO A 261 22.88 6.28 8.69
C PRO A 261 22.77 5.57 7.35
N VAL A 262 21.79 4.66 7.23
CA VAL A 262 21.56 3.84 6.04
C VAL A 262 20.60 4.53 5.09
N GLY A 263 21.09 5.00 3.95
CA GLY A 263 20.30 5.59 2.88
C GLY A 263 19.59 4.55 2.03
N GLN A 264 20.31 3.49 1.60
CA GLN A 264 19.75 2.38 0.84
C GLN A 264 20.18 1.05 1.43
N SER A 265 19.37 0.03 1.24
CA SER A 265 19.71 -1.32 1.68
C SER A 265 19.06 -2.39 0.82
N GLN A 266 19.73 -3.53 0.73
CA GLN A 266 19.24 -4.71 0.04
C GLN A 266 19.52 -5.95 0.89
N TRP A 267 18.50 -6.79 1.05
CA TRP A 267 18.64 -8.11 1.62
C TRP A 267 18.94 -9.12 0.52
N VAL A 268 19.91 -9.96 0.74
CA VAL A 268 20.25 -11.09 -0.13
C VAL A 268 20.32 -12.33 0.73
N GLN A 269 19.39 -13.25 0.54
CA GLN A 269 19.50 -14.57 1.17
C GLN A 269 20.53 -15.39 0.37
N THR A 270 21.64 -15.72 1.00
CA THR A 270 22.75 -16.47 0.39
C THR A 270 22.69 -17.96 0.68
N ALA A 271 22.02 -18.34 1.80
CA ALA A 271 21.69 -19.70 2.17
C ALA A 271 20.40 -19.70 3.01
N LEU A 272 19.83 -20.88 3.31
CA LEU A 272 18.59 -20.98 4.11
C LEU A 272 18.74 -20.39 5.52
N ASP A 273 19.94 -20.39 6.06
CA ASP A 273 20.31 -19.88 7.38
C ASP A 273 21.17 -18.61 7.33
N ALA A 274 21.41 -18.05 6.13
CA ALA A 274 22.27 -16.90 5.96
C ALA A 274 21.62 -15.81 5.11
N ILE A 275 21.62 -14.59 5.65
CA ILE A 275 21.16 -13.37 4.98
C ILE A 275 22.28 -12.34 5.03
N GLU A 276 22.65 -11.83 3.86
CA GLU A 276 23.55 -10.71 3.69
C GLU A 276 22.73 -9.42 3.61
N LEU A 277 23.10 -8.43 4.41
CA LEU A 277 22.56 -7.08 4.31
C LEU A 277 23.59 -6.17 3.61
N ARG A 278 23.26 -5.70 2.41
CA ARG A 278 24.02 -4.71 1.68
C ARG A 278 23.45 -3.34 1.95
N VAL A 279 24.28 -2.39 2.36
CA VAL A 279 23.85 -1.03 2.70
C VAL A 279 24.67 0.01 1.96
N VAL A 280 24.03 1.10 1.60
CA VAL A 280 24.68 2.36 1.19
C VAL A 280 24.47 3.34 2.34
N LEU A 281 25.56 3.83 2.89
CA LEU A 281 25.53 4.77 4.01
C LEU A 281 25.46 6.21 3.48
N ASP A 282 24.66 7.05 4.13
CA ASP A 282 24.59 8.50 3.83
C ASP A 282 25.82 9.25 4.34
N ARG A 283 26.52 8.69 5.33
CA ARG A 283 27.81 9.13 5.87
C ARG A 283 28.59 7.94 6.46
N PRO A 284 29.90 8.07 6.71
CA PRO A 284 30.64 7.04 7.45
C PRO A 284 30.04 6.76 8.83
N LEU A 285 30.15 5.51 9.26
CA LEU A 285 29.75 5.11 10.62
C LEU A 285 30.67 5.72 11.65
N THR A 286 30.13 6.09 12.80
CA THR A 286 30.89 6.40 13.99
C THR A 286 31.38 5.12 14.68
N GLU A 287 32.35 5.19 15.59
CA GLU A 287 32.82 4.05 16.36
C GLU A 287 31.68 3.37 17.14
N ALA A 288 30.77 4.14 17.74
CA ALA A 288 29.63 3.63 18.48
C ALA A 288 28.60 2.90 17.58
N GLU A 289 28.40 3.36 16.34
CA GLU A 289 27.53 2.72 15.35
C GLU A 289 28.15 1.44 14.76
N THR A 290 29.46 1.35 14.77
CA THR A 290 30.19 0.15 14.29
C THR A 290 30.16 -0.98 15.31
N GLN A 291 29.95 -0.68 16.59
CA GLN A 291 29.91 -1.64 17.69
C GLN A 291 28.50 -2.16 18.02
N GLN A 292 27.46 -1.62 17.42
CA GLN A 292 26.06 -2.06 17.54
C GLN A 292 25.68 -3.06 16.45
#